data_7895ec061b308695f5776aed0e4fe031
#
_entry.id   7895ec061b308695f5776aed0e4fe031
#
_cell.length_a   1.000
_cell.length_b   1.000
_cell.length_c   1.000
_cell.angle_alpha   90.00
_cell.angle_beta   90.00
_cell.angle_gamma   90.00
#
_symmetry.space_group_name_H-M   'P 1'
#
loop_
_entity.id
_entity.type
_entity.pdbx_description
1 polymer ?
#
loop_
_entity_poly.entity_id
_entity_poly.type
_entity_poly.pdbx_seq_one_letter_code
_entity_poly.pdbx_strand_id
1 'polypeptide(L)'
;MSVLVHGNAEVFISKNSNLPIARVITQETGSGACELWEQPLKPGDVIPMHYHLVEETITFASGRITVILDGNELEINADRDGTSSLLIPTRLHHEIKNIGNNPTSMLAFFPAVQPQIFPVRDK
;
A
#
# COMPACT_ATOMS: atom_id res chain seq x y z
N MET A 1 18.02 18.90 -1.88
CA MET A 1 16.83 18.16 -2.38
C MET A 1 17.22 17.36 -3.60
N SER A 2 16.74 16.15 -3.72
CA SER A 2 17.06 15.27 -4.83
C SER A 2 15.81 14.54 -5.30
N VAL A 3 15.86 14.09 -6.55
CA VAL A 3 14.86 13.17 -7.08
C VAL A 3 15.13 11.79 -6.48
N LEU A 4 14.07 11.14 -5.97
CA LEU A 4 14.17 9.82 -5.37
C LEU A 4 13.67 8.78 -6.37
N VAL A 5 14.57 7.88 -6.74
CA VAL A 5 14.27 6.79 -7.68
C VAL A 5 13.81 5.59 -6.86
N HIS A 6 12.60 5.08 -7.14
CA HIS A 6 12.01 4.00 -6.34
C HIS A 6 12.87 2.74 -6.30
N GLY A 7 13.54 2.39 -7.40
CA GLY A 7 14.42 1.24 -7.44
C GLY A 7 15.65 1.33 -6.54
N ASN A 8 15.97 2.52 -6.04
CA ASN A 8 17.10 2.76 -5.13
C ASN A 8 16.65 2.94 -3.68
N ALA A 9 15.36 2.85 -3.41
CA ALA A 9 14.82 3.05 -2.07
C ALA A 9 15.23 1.90 -1.13
N GLU A 10 15.26 2.20 0.16
CA GLU A 10 15.39 1.18 1.19
C GLU A 10 14.18 0.24 1.15
N VAL A 11 14.45 -1.06 1.17
CA VAL A 11 13.40 -2.09 1.15
C VAL A 11 13.43 -2.85 2.46
N PHE A 12 12.25 -3.05 3.03
CA PHE A 12 12.08 -3.91 4.19
C PHE A 12 10.97 -4.94 3.91
N ILE A 13 11.03 -6.07 4.64
CA ILE A 13 9.98 -7.09 4.54
C ILE A 13 8.98 -6.82 5.67
N SER A 14 7.74 -6.57 5.29
CA SER A 14 6.68 -6.32 6.27
C SER A 14 6.38 -7.57 7.08
N LYS A 15 6.32 -7.43 8.39
CA LYS A 15 5.93 -8.54 9.29
C LYS A 15 4.47 -8.93 9.10
N ASN A 16 3.62 -7.99 8.67
CA ASN A 16 2.21 -8.26 8.45
C ASN A 16 1.98 -9.11 7.20
N SER A 17 2.61 -8.76 6.08
CA SER A 17 2.36 -9.39 4.78
C SER A 17 3.42 -10.40 4.37
N ASN A 18 4.61 -10.32 4.94
CA ASN A 18 5.81 -11.02 4.49
C ASN A 18 6.20 -10.63 3.06
N LEU A 19 5.82 -9.43 2.62
CA LEU A 19 6.10 -8.88 1.30
C LEU A 19 7.04 -7.68 1.39
N PRO A 20 7.82 -7.40 0.33
CA PRO A 20 8.72 -6.26 0.34
C PRO A 20 7.96 -4.95 0.20
N ILE A 21 8.45 -3.93 0.91
CA ILE A 21 7.97 -2.55 0.81
C ILE A 21 9.18 -1.67 0.58
N ALA A 22 9.16 -0.89 -0.51
CA ALA A 22 10.16 0.13 -0.78
C ALA A 22 9.71 1.45 -0.14
N ARG A 23 10.47 1.96 0.81
CA ARG A 23 10.18 3.24 1.47
C ARG A 23 10.90 4.35 0.71
N VAL A 24 10.15 5.07 -0.12
CA VAL A 24 10.72 6.03 -1.07
C VAL A 24 10.89 7.42 -0.45
N ILE A 25 9.81 7.97 0.08
CA ILE A 25 9.83 9.25 0.79
C ILE A 25 9.59 8.98 2.25
N THR A 26 10.54 9.34 3.10
CA THR A 26 10.50 9.07 4.53
C THR A 26 11.11 10.25 5.28
N GLN A 27 11.11 10.16 6.60
CA GLN A 27 11.80 11.15 7.43
C GLN A 27 13.30 11.18 7.10
N GLU A 28 13.91 10.03 6.87
CA GLU A 28 15.33 9.92 6.54
C GLU A 28 15.66 10.53 5.18
N THR A 29 14.71 10.58 4.25
CA THR A 29 14.90 11.23 2.95
C THR A 29 14.45 12.68 2.92
N GLY A 30 14.03 13.24 4.07
CA GLY A 30 13.81 14.67 4.25
C GLY A 30 12.37 15.08 4.51
N SER A 31 11.41 14.14 4.63
CA SER A 31 10.02 14.52 4.88
C SER A 31 9.76 14.74 6.37
N GLY A 32 9.05 15.82 6.67
CA GLY A 32 8.57 16.09 8.02
C GLY A 32 7.08 15.80 8.22
N ALA A 33 6.36 15.41 7.15
CA ALA A 33 4.90 15.39 7.20
C ALA A 33 4.25 14.21 6.48
N CYS A 34 4.97 13.47 5.66
CA CYS A 34 4.36 12.39 4.87
C CYS A 34 5.37 11.29 4.54
N GLU A 35 4.85 10.14 4.10
CA GLU A 35 5.66 9.06 3.54
C GLU A 35 5.01 8.54 2.26
N LEU A 36 5.84 8.10 1.33
CA LEU A 36 5.43 7.42 0.11
C LEU A 36 6.16 6.08 0.05
N TRP A 37 5.38 5.00 -0.09
CA TRP A 37 5.89 3.64 -0.21
C TRP A 37 5.46 3.05 -1.55
N GLU A 38 6.26 2.13 -2.06
CA GLU A 38 5.86 1.28 -3.18
C GLU A 38 5.91 -0.17 -2.76
N GLN A 39 4.82 -0.90 -3.01
CA GLN A 39 4.71 -2.32 -2.67
C GLN A 39 4.42 -3.13 -3.94
N PRO A 40 5.41 -3.89 -4.44
CA PRO A 40 5.15 -4.81 -5.55
C PRO A 40 4.25 -5.95 -5.09
N LEU A 41 3.28 -6.30 -5.92
CA LEU A 41 2.34 -7.40 -5.67
C LEU A 41 2.33 -8.33 -6.88
N LYS A 42 2.73 -9.57 -6.68
CA LYS A 42 2.59 -10.63 -7.69
C LYS A 42 1.15 -11.15 -7.69
N PRO A 43 0.71 -11.81 -8.78
CA PRO A 43 -0.60 -12.45 -8.76
C PRO A 43 -0.76 -13.35 -7.53
N GLY A 44 -1.87 -13.17 -6.81
CA GLY A 44 -2.16 -13.92 -5.60
C GLY A 44 -1.56 -13.37 -4.31
N ASP A 45 -0.66 -12.39 -4.38
CA ASP A 45 -0.12 -11.77 -3.19
C ASP A 45 -1.22 -11.06 -2.40
N VAL A 46 -1.15 -11.20 -1.08
CA VAL A 46 -2.13 -10.62 -0.16
C VAL A 46 -1.39 -9.77 0.88
N ILE A 47 -1.88 -8.55 1.07
CA ILE A 47 -1.56 -7.75 2.25
C ILE A 47 -2.68 -8.03 3.26
N PRO A 48 -2.42 -8.82 4.31
CA PRO A 48 -3.47 -9.27 5.22
C PRO A 48 -4.14 -8.11 5.95
N MET A 49 -5.31 -8.39 6.50
CA MET A 49 -6.11 -7.42 7.21
C MET A 49 -5.29 -6.67 8.26
N HIS A 50 -5.31 -5.35 8.17
CA HIS A 50 -4.59 -4.46 9.10
C HIS A 50 -5.25 -3.09 9.09
N TYR A 51 -4.76 -2.19 9.94
CA TYR A 51 -5.21 -0.80 9.97
C TYR A 51 -4.04 0.12 10.33
N HIS A 52 -4.26 1.39 10.09
CA HIS A 52 -3.34 2.47 10.47
C HIS A 52 -4.08 3.50 11.32
N LEU A 53 -3.33 4.31 12.08
CA LEU A 53 -3.90 5.39 12.87
C LEU A 53 -3.97 6.71 12.10
N VAL A 54 -3.61 6.68 10.82
CA VAL A 54 -3.67 7.81 9.89
C VAL A 54 -4.36 7.34 8.62
N GLU A 55 -4.77 8.29 7.79
CA GLU A 55 -5.29 7.96 6.46
C GLU A 55 -4.18 7.36 5.60
N GLU A 56 -4.58 6.55 4.64
CA GLU A 56 -3.70 6.04 3.60
C GLU A 56 -4.37 6.22 2.25
N THR A 57 -3.63 6.71 1.27
CA THR A 57 -4.08 6.69 -0.12
C THR A 57 -3.31 5.61 -0.86
N ILE A 58 -4.02 4.69 -1.50
CA ILE A 58 -3.39 3.68 -2.35
C ILE A 58 -3.71 3.98 -3.82
N THR A 59 -2.71 3.80 -4.69
CA THR A 59 -2.83 4.07 -6.11
C THR A 59 -2.20 2.93 -6.90
N PHE A 60 -2.91 2.50 -7.94
CA PHE A 60 -2.45 1.48 -8.89
C PHE A 60 -2.51 2.03 -10.31
N ALA A 61 -1.40 1.92 -11.05
CA ALA A 61 -1.34 2.31 -12.46
C ALA A 61 -1.79 1.15 -13.37
N SER A 62 -1.81 -0.08 -12.86
CA SER A 62 -2.17 -1.29 -13.61
C SER A 62 -2.69 -2.34 -12.63
N GLY A 63 -3.30 -3.40 -13.15
CA GLY A 63 -3.69 -4.56 -12.38
C GLY A 63 -5.16 -4.58 -11.97
N ARG A 64 -5.54 -5.72 -11.39
CA ARG A 64 -6.86 -5.95 -10.81
C ARG A 64 -6.68 -6.32 -9.35
N ILE A 65 -7.30 -5.55 -8.49
CA ILE A 65 -7.07 -5.61 -7.05
C ILE A 65 -8.43 -5.69 -6.35
N THR A 66 -8.56 -6.57 -5.37
CA THR A 66 -9.67 -6.49 -4.43
C THR A 66 -9.18 -5.87 -3.13
N VAL A 67 -10.00 -5.00 -2.57
CA VAL A 67 -9.78 -4.40 -1.27
C VAL A 67 -10.99 -4.71 -0.41
N ILE A 68 -10.77 -5.39 0.72
CA ILE A 68 -11.81 -5.52 1.74
C ILE A 68 -11.60 -4.37 2.69
N LEU A 69 -12.58 -3.46 2.75
CA LEU A 69 -12.51 -2.25 3.56
C LEU A 69 -13.75 -2.19 4.44
N ASP A 70 -13.52 -2.26 5.75
CA ASP A 70 -14.58 -2.22 6.76
C ASP A 70 -15.71 -3.21 6.43
N GLY A 71 -15.33 -4.44 6.03
CA GLY A 71 -16.26 -5.51 5.69
C GLY A 71 -16.84 -5.45 4.29
N ASN A 72 -16.56 -4.40 3.51
CA ASN A 72 -17.03 -4.26 2.13
C ASN A 72 -15.93 -4.63 1.15
N GLU A 73 -16.29 -5.42 0.14
CA GLU A 73 -15.35 -5.76 -0.92
C GLU A 73 -15.45 -4.74 -2.06
N LEU A 74 -14.31 -4.13 -2.39
CA LEU A 74 -14.17 -3.18 -3.49
C LEU A 74 -13.22 -3.76 -4.52
N GLU A 75 -13.47 -3.45 -5.80
CA GLU A 75 -12.53 -3.82 -6.87
C GLU A 75 -11.91 -2.58 -7.50
N ILE A 76 -10.59 -2.60 -7.63
CA ILE A 76 -9.83 -1.66 -8.45
C ILE A 76 -9.41 -2.41 -9.70
N ASN A 77 -9.83 -1.93 -10.87
CA ASN A 77 -9.43 -2.50 -12.15
C ASN A 77 -8.72 -1.43 -12.98
N ALA A 78 -7.44 -1.23 -12.68
CA ALA A 78 -6.64 -0.21 -13.36
C ALA A 78 -6.29 -0.62 -14.80
N ASP A 79 -6.32 -1.91 -15.12
CA ASP A 79 -6.12 -2.37 -16.49
C ASP A 79 -7.26 -1.89 -17.40
N ARG A 80 -8.48 -1.87 -16.88
CA ARG A 80 -9.66 -1.39 -17.61
C ARG A 80 -9.83 0.12 -17.54
N ASP A 81 -9.70 0.69 -16.34
CA ASP A 81 -10.11 2.06 -16.04
C ASP A 81 -8.96 3.06 -16.07
N GLY A 82 -7.70 2.60 -16.16
CA GLY A 82 -6.51 3.42 -15.97
C GLY A 82 -6.15 3.58 -14.50
N THR A 83 -5.18 4.43 -14.24
CA THR A 83 -4.68 4.68 -12.89
C THR A 83 -5.83 5.04 -11.96
N SER A 84 -5.94 4.30 -10.86
CA SER A 84 -7.05 4.42 -9.91
C SER A 84 -6.53 4.52 -8.49
N SER A 85 -7.24 5.27 -7.66
CA SER A 85 -6.85 5.47 -6.26
C SER A 85 -8.02 5.21 -5.33
N LEU A 86 -7.70 4.79 -4.10
CA LEU A 86 -8.66 4.59 -3.04
C LEU A 86 -8.13 5.27 -1.77
N LEU A 87 -8.98 6.05 -1.11
CA LEU A 87 -8.69 6.59 0.21
C LEU A 87 -9.14 5.58 1.27
N ILE A 88 -8.22 5.22 2.15
CA ILE A 88 -8.50 4.36 3.29
C ILE A 88 -8.54 5.26 4.53
N PRO A 89 -9.74 5.42 5.14
CA PRO A 89 -9.86 6.25 6.33
C PRO A 89 -9.09 5.70 7.52
N THR A 90 -8.78 6.59 8.45
CA THR A 90 -8.13 6.27 9.71
C THR A 90 -8.84 5.11 10.43
N ARG A 91 -8.06 4.13 10.87
CA ARG A 91 -8.49 2.98 11.71
C ARG A 91 -9.38 1.96 11.03
N LEU A 92 -9.74 2.13 9.75
CA LEU A 92 -10.53 1.11 9.07
C LEU A 92 -9.67 -0.11 8.70
N HIS A 93 -10.16 -1.28 9.05
CA HIS A 93 -9.50 -2.55 8.73
C HIS A 93 -9.59 -2.79 7.23
N HIS A 94 -8.48 -3.16 6.63
CA HIS A 94 -8.43 -3.40 5.18
C HIS A 94 -7.46 -4.52 4.83
N GLU A 95 -7.80 -5.24 3.78
CA GLU A 95 -7.00 -6.30 3.19
C GLU A 95 -6.93 -6.06 1.68
N ILE A 96 -5.76 -6.26 1.09
CA ILE A 96 -5.50 -5.96 -0.31
C ILE A 96 -4.96 -7.22 -1.00
N LYS A 97 -5.52 -7.58 -2.14
CA LYS A 97 -5.10 -8.77 -2.89
C LYS A 97 -5.00 -8.49 -4.37
N ASN A 98 -3.89 -8.88 -4.98
CA ASN A 98 -3.78 -8.90 -6.45
C ASN A 98 -4.52 -10.12 -7.00
N ILE A 99 -5.65 -9.89 -7.65
CA ILE A 99 -6.47 -10.92 -8.29
C ILE A 99 -6.26 -11.01 -9.79
N GLY A 100 -5.35 -10.19 -10.34
CA GLY A 100 -5.01 -10.21 -11.76
C GLY A 100 -4.01 -11.30 -12.11
N ASN A 101 -3.65 -11.35 -13.38
CA ASN A 101 -2.72 -12.34 -13.91
C ASN A 101 -1.29 -11.81 -14.04
N ASN A 102 -1.09 -10.53 -13.75
CA ASN A 102 0.21 -9.86 -13.90
C ASN A 102 0.64 -9.20 -12.60
N PRO A 103 1.96 -9.05 -12.39
CA PRO A 103 2.46 -8.25 -11.27
C PRO A 103 2.02 -6.79 -11.41
N THR A 104 1.82 -6.14 -10.29
CA THR A 104 1.57 -4.70 -10.22
C THR A 104 2.29 -4.11 -9.02
N SER A 105 2.26 -2.80 -8.89
CA SER A 105 2.79 -2.12 -7.72
C SER A 105 1.74 -1.20 -7.13
N MET A 106 1.64 -1.22 -5.81
CA MET A 106 0.80 -0.29 -5.07
C MET A 106 1.66 0.88 -4.61
N LEU A 107 1.22 2.10 -4.93
CA LEU A 107 1.79 3.30 -4.31
C LEU A 107 0.93 3.65 -3.11
N ALA A 108 1.56 3.70 -1.93
CA ALA A 108 0.88 4.01 -0.68
C ALA A 108 1.40 5.33 -0.14
N PHE A 109 0.51 6.29 0.06
CA PHE A 109 0.83 7.59 0.60
C PHE A 109 0.20 7.76 1.98
N PHE A 110 1.00 8.24 2.94
CA PHE A 110 0.58 8.51 4.31
C PHE A 110 0.83 9.98 4.66
N PRO A 111 -0.14 10.69 5.25
CA PRO A 111 0.04 12.06 5.71
C PRO A 111 0.70 12.12 7.10
N ALA A 112 1.69 11.28 7.33
CA ALA A 112 2.43 11.19 8.58
C ALA A 112 3.78 10.54 8.31
N VAL A 113 4.76 10.80 9.17
CA VAL A 113 6.03 10.07 9.14
C VAL A 113 5.93 8.85 10.06
N GLN A 114 6.64 7.79 9.68
CA GLN A 114 6.68 6.51 10.41
C GLN A 114 5.29 5.94 10.72
N PRO A 115 4.41 5.84 9.69
CA PRO A 115 3.12 5.20 9.90
C PRO A 115 3.32 3.73 10.29
N GLN A 116 2.51 3.26 11.24
CA GLN A 116 2.62 1.90 11.73
C GLN A 116 1.52 1.02 11.16
N ILE A 117 1.83 -0.27 10.99
CA ILE A 117 0.91 -1.29 10.51
C ILE A 117 0.46 -2.09 11.72
N PHE A 118 -0.86 -2.09 11.99
CA PHE A 118 -1.46 -2.84 13.08
C PHE A 118 -2.19 -4.05 12.50
N PRO A 119 -1.64 -5.28 12.61
CA PRO A 119 -2.31 -6.45 12.06
C PRO A 119 -3.58 -6.76 12.84
N VAL A 120 -4.60 -7.21 12.10
CA VAL A 120 -5.84 -7.72 12.69
C VAL A 120 -5.72 -9.24 12.70
N ARG A 121 -5.80 -9.83 13.87
CA ARG A 121 -5.63 -11.27 14.03
C ARG A 121 -6.92 -11.88 14.51
N ASP A 122 -7.30 -12.97 13.87
CA ASP A 122 -8.36 -13.85 14.38
C ASP A 122 -7.85 -14.59 15.60
N LYS A 123 -8.72 -14.80 16.53
CA LYS A 123 -8.40 -15.54 17.75
C LYS A 123 -8.51 -17.05 17.53
#